data_fb9c987f0bdecdcb6d2ceeb78a5b8423
#
_entry.id   fb9c987f0bdecdcb6d2ceeb78a5b8423
#
_cell.length_a   1.000
_cell.length_b   1.000
_cell.length_c   1.000
_cell.angle_alpha   90.00
_cell.angle_beta   90.00
_cell.angle_gamma   90.00
#
_symmetry.space_group_name_H-M   'P 1'
#
loop_
_entity.id
_entity.type
_entity.pdbx_description
1 polymer ?
#
loop_
_entity_poly.entity_id
_entity_poly.type
_entity_poly.pdbx_seq_one_letter_code
_entity_poly.pdbx_strand_id
1 'polypeptide(L)'
;YIAERIFEYKTDEYGYSFKVGKQYIFKKYDLKSCKLLKSKNANYVNGIRYVTVCKDTFYFFCDETQTVNNVCLDKDVNYPTIQHPDVKFITSNSDCVYYISEKTESAIIRKTVESPYNGIWKLEVGSNKPAKIAGKCDCDELLATKNFLYCYTINYILPRGVANSWVKGYLIDQLAIS
;
A
#
# COMPACT_ATOMS: atom_id res chain seq x y z
N TYR A 1 -13.50 -7.16 -1.74
CA TYR A 1 -12.86 -6.24 -2.69
C TYR A 1 -11.67 -6.93 -3.35
N ILE A 2 -11.47 -6.69 -4.64
CA ILE A 2 -10.36 -7.25 -5.42
C ILE A 2 -9.78 -6.14 -6.30
N ALA A 3 -8.45 -6.03 -6.33
CA ALA A 3 -7.72 -5.25 -7.32
C ALA A 3 -7.07 -6.23 -8.30
N GLU A 4 -7.49 -6.20 -9.55
CA GLU A 4 -7.04 -7.09 -10.61
C GLU A 4 -6.19 -6.33 -11.61
N ARG A 5 -4.99 -6.85 -11.92
CA ARG A 5 -4.13 -6.30 -12.95
C ARG A 5 -4.41 -6.98 -14.29
N ILE A 6 -4.79 -6.19 -15.27
CA ILE A 6 -4.98 -6.64 -16.65
C ILE A 6 -3.66 -6.49 -17.40
N PHE A 7 -3.33 -7.49 -18.20
CA PHE A 7 -2.14 -7.52 -19.02
C PHE A 7 -2.51 -7.60 -20.50
N GLU A 8 -1.63 -7.09 -21.34
CA GLU A 8 -1.59 -7.38 -22.77
C GLU A 8 -0.24 -8.00 -23.12
N TYR A 9 -0.20 -8.75 -24.22
CA TYR A 9 1.05 -9.25 -24.77
C TYR A 9 1.48 -8.32 -25.89
N LYS A 10 2.75 -7.93 -25.87
CA LYS A 10 3.41 -7.18 -26.96
C LYS A 10 4.51 -8.04 -27.53
N THR A 11 4.74 -7.92 -28.81
CA THR A 11 5.83 -8.59 -29.51
C THR A 11 6.87 -7.54 -29.90
N ASP A 12 8.14 -7.80 -29.58
CA ASP A 12 9.25 -6.95 -29.97
C ASP A 12 9.65 -7.13 -31.45
N GLU A 13 10.62 -6.37 -31.88
CA GLU A 13 11.14 -6.41 -33.26
C GLU A 13 11.81 -7.74 -33.63
N TYR A 14 12.15 -8.56 -32.64
CA TYR A 14 12.76 -9.90 -32.83
C TYR A 14 11.72 -11.03 -32.77
N GLY A 15 10.42 -10.70 -32.61
CA GLY A 15 9.34 -11.68 -32.56
C GLY A 15 9.10 -12.29 -31.17
N TYR A 16 9.77 -11.83 -30.09
CA TYR A 16 9.54 -12.30 -28.74
C TYR A 16 8.31 -11.62 -28.12
N SER A 17 7.38 -12.42 -27.63
CA SER A 17 6.21 -11.91 -26.93
C SER A 17 6.47 -11.75 -25.43
N PHE A 18 6.17 -10.59 -24.90
CA PHE A 18 6.29 -10.28 -23.48
C PHE A 18 5.00 -9.67 -22.93
N LYS A 19 4.80 -9.87 -21.62
CA LYS A 19 3.60 -9.46 -20.91
C LYS A 19 3.76 -8.04 -20.37
N VAL A 20 2.86 -7.14 -20.75
CA VAL A 20 2.86 -5.74 -20.31
C VAL A 20 1.60 -5.47 -19.49
N GLY A 21 1.74 -4.80 -18.36
CA GLY A 21 0.59 -4.34 -17.60
C GLY A 21 -0.16 -3.25 -18.36
N LYS A 22 -1.49 -3.39 -18.49
CA LYS A 22 -2.34 -2.45 -19.22
C LYS A 22 -3.11 -1.52 -18.30
N GLN A 23 -3.79 -2.10 -17.33
CA GLN A 23 -4.62 -1.36 -16.39
C GLN A 23 -4.90 -2.18 -15.13
N TYR A 24 -5.42 -1.51 -14.10
CA TYR A 24 -6.02 -2.18 -12.96
C TYR A 24 -7.53 -2.03 -12.99
N ILE A 25 -8.24 -3.10 -12.57
CA ILE A 25 -9.69 -3.08 -12.36
C ILE A 25 -9.92 -3.32 -10.87
N PHE A 26 -10.57 -2.36 -10.22
CA PHE A 26 -11.01 -2.47 -8.84
C PHE A 26 -12.45 -2.97 -8.79
N LYS A 27 -12.70 -4.03 -8.02
CA LYS A 27 -13.97 -4.74 -7.98
C LYS A 27 -14.49 -4.90 -6.56
N LYS A 28 -15.80 -4.76 -6.38
CA LYS A 28 -16.52 -5.07 -5.15
C LYS A 28 -17.47 -6.23 -5.40
N TYR A 29 -17.42 -7.25 -4.57
CA TYR A 29 -18.30 -8.41 -4.63
C TYR A 29 -19.15 -8.52 -3.36
N ASP A 30 -20.35 -9.05 -3.51
CA ASP A 30 -21.12 -9.57 -2.40
C ASP A 30 -20.51 -10.92 -1.96
N LEU A 31 -20.17 -11.04 -0.68
CA LEU A 31 -19.49 -12.24 -0.15
C LEU A 31 -20.39 -13.49 -0.09
N LYS A 32 -21.72 -13.29 0.02
CA LYS A 32 -22.66 -14.42 0.13
C LYS A 32 -23.01 -15.01 -1.23
N SER A 33 -23.29 -14.14 -2.18
CA SER A 33 -23.71 -14.55 -3.53
C SER A 33 -22.57 -14.62 -4.54
N CYS A 34 -21.36 -14.16 -4.19
CA CYS A 34 -20.21 -13.99 -5.07
C CYS A 34 -20.52 -13.12 -6.31
N LYS A 35 -21.57 -12.33 -6.25
CA LYS A 35 -21.98 -11.42 -7.33
C LYS A 35 -21.07 -10.20 -7.36
N LEU A 36 -20.62 -9.83 -8.56
CA LEU A 36 -19.97 -8.54 -8.81
C LEU A 36 -20.98 -7.41 -8.58
N LEU A 37 -20.70 -6.53 -7.63
CA LEU A 37 -21.56 -5.38 -7.32
C LEU A 37 -21.13 -4.14 -8.09
N LYS A 38 -19.84 -3.84 -8.11
CA LYS A 38 -19.27 -2.66 -8.77
C LYS A 38 -17.88 -2.96 -9.31
N SER A 39 -17.51 -2.27 -10.39
CA SER A 39 -16.14 -2.26 -10.90
C SER A 39 -15.78 -0.89 -11.45
N LYS A 40 -14.50 -0.52 -11.32
CA LYS A 40 -13.95 0.71 -11.89
C LYS A 40 -12.55 0.46 -12.42
N ASN A 41 -12.28 0.93 -13.62
CA ASN A 41 -10.97 0.86 -14.23
C ASN A 41 -10.10 2.02 -13.74
N ALA A 42 -8.83 1.75 -13.54
CA ALA A 42 -7.83 2.78 -13.27
C ALA A 42 -6.71 2.65 -14.31
N ASN A 43 -6.39 3.75 -14.96
CA ASN A 43 -5.38 3.83 -16.02
C ASN A 43 -3.94 3.85 -15.46
N TYR A 44 -3.71 3.20 -14.36
CA TYR A 44 -2.37 3.03 -13.80
C TYR A 44 -1.75 1.78 -14.42
N VAL A 45 -0.77 1.98 -15.26
CA VAL A 45 -0.19 0.89 -16.07
C VAL A 45 0.79 0.06 -15.26
N ASN A 46 1.56 0.68 -14.37
CA ASN A 46 2.62 0.02 -13.60
C ASN A 46 2.69 0.55 -12.16
N GLY A 47 3.35 -0.21 -11.29
CA GLY A 47 3.84 0.28 -10.00
C GLY A 47 2.81 0.44 -8.89
N ILE A 48 1.60 -0.17 -9.00
CA ILE A 48 0.68 -0.21 -7.86
C ILE A 48 1.21 -1.20 -6.81
N ARG A 49 1.40 -0.71 -5.60
CA ARG A 49 1.78 -1.50 -4.42
C ARG A 49 0.85 -1.18 -3.25
N TYR A 50 0.81 -2.12 -2.30
CA TYR A 50 0.18 -1.92 -0.99
C TYR A 50 -1.27 -1.41 -1.08
N VAL A 51 -2.15 -2.24 -1.64
CA VAL A 51 -3.56 -1.88 -1.80
C VAL A 51 -4.32 -2.15 -0.50
N THR A 52 -5.10 -1.19 -0.05
CA THR A 52 -6.06 -1.33 1.05
C THR A 52 -7.41 -0.72 0.68
N VAL A 53 -8.45 -1.00 1.48
CA VAL A 53 -9.81 -0.47 1.25
C VAL A 53 -10.33 0.18 2.52
N CYS A 54 -10.79 1.42 2.39
CA CYS A 54 -11.46 2.16 3.46
C CYS A 54 -12.70 2.85 2.90
N LYS A 55 -13.88 2.64 3.52
CA LYS A 55 -15.16 3.25 3.09
C LYS A 55 -15.43 3.14 1.57
N ASP A 56 -15.39 1.92 1.03
CA ASP A 56 -15.60 1.64 -0.40
C ASP A 56 -14.61 2.35 -1.36
N THR A 57 -13.51 2.84 -0.83
CA THR A 57 -12.43 3.46 -1.59
C THR A 57 -11.17 2.62 -1.49
N PHE A 58 -10.61 2.26 -2.62
CA PHE A 58 -9.28 1.66 -2.68
C PHE A 58 -8.24 2.75 -2.51
N TYR A 59 -7.24 2.50 -1.67
CA TYR A 59 -6.04 3.31 -1.54
C TYR A 59 -4.83 2.46 -1.87
N PHE A 60 -3.88 3.04 -2.59
CA PHE A 60 -2.67 2.34 -3.02
C PHE A 60 -1.53 3.31 -3.28
N PHE A 61 -0.33 2.79 -3.21
CA PHE A 61 0.87 3.54 -3.57
C PHE A 61 1.21 3.28 -5.04
N CYS A 62 1.58 4.32 -5.77
CA CYS A 62 2.09 4.25 -7.13
C CYS A 62 3.58 4.59 -7.15
N ASP A 63 4.40 3.59 -7.48
CA ASP A 63 5.87 3.75 -7.52
C ASP A 63 6.34 4.76 -8.58
N GLU A 64 5.66 4.81 -9.73
CA GLU A 64 6.08 5.68 -10.82
C GLU A 64 5.91 7.16 -10.47
N THR A 65 4.83 7.49 -9.81
CA THR A 65 4.50 8.87 -9.45
C THR A 65 4.88 9.23 -8.03
N GLN A 66 5.31 8.25 -7.21
CA GLN A 66 5.62 8.41 -5.80
C GLN A 66 4.46 9.03 -5.02
N THR A 67 3.26 8.50 -5.24
CA THR A 67 2.02 9.05 -4.71
C THR A 67 1.14 8.00 -4.07
N VAL A 68 0.39 8.41 -3.04
CA VAL A 68 -0.75 7.66 -2.54
C VAL A 68 -1.98 8.08 -3.33
N ASN A 69 -2.55 7.14 -4.04
CA ASN A 69 -3.71 7.31 -4.91
C ASN A 69 -4.94 6.63 -4.33
N ASN A 70 -6.10 6.93 -4.92
CA ASN A 70 -7.34 6.31 -4.51
C ASN A 70 -8.30 6.09 -5.69
N VAL A 71 -9.20 5.11 -5.54
CA VAL A 71 -10.31 4.84 -6.46
C VAL A 71 -11.56 4.55 -5.63
N CYS A 72 -12.50 5.48 -5.62
CA CYS A 72 -13.79 5.30 -5.00
C CYS A 72 -14.73 4.56 -5.97
N LEU A 73 -15.34 3.45 -5.51
CA LEU A 73 -16.28 2.68 -6.31
C LEU A 73 -17.72 3.21 -6.26
N ASP A 74 -18.09 3.89 -5.18
CA ASP A 74 -19.47 4.30 -4.96
C ASP A 74 -19.80 5.70 -5.47
N LYS A 75 -18.79 6.48 -5.82
CA LYS A 75 -18.97 7.87 -6.28
C LYS A 75 -18.07 8.13 -7.48
N ASP A 76 -18.53 8.97 -8.40
CA ASP A 76 -17.67 9.57 -9.42
C ASP A 76 -16.75 10.67 -8.81
N VAL A 77 -16.46 10.52 -7.53
CA VAL A 77 -15.57 11.41 -6.80
C VAL A 77 -14.15 10.86 -6.92
N ASN A 78 -13.30 11.62 -7.54
CA ASN A 78 -11.87 11.40 -7.47
C ASN A 78 -11.33 12.23 -6.30
N TYR A 79 -10.90 11.55 -5.24
CA TYR A 79 -10.17 12.24 -4.19
C TYR A 79 -8.79 12.66 -4.71
N PRO A 80 -8.22 13.73 -4.18
CA PRO A 80 -6.91 14.20 -4.63
C PRO A 80 -5.82 13.16 -4.35
N THR A 81 -4.89 13.06 -5.27
CA THR A 81 -3.66 12.30 -5.12
C THR A 81 -2.73 12.99 -4.12
N ILE A 82 -2.07 12.22 -3.28
CA ILE A 82 -1.18 12.74 -2.25
C ILE A 82 0.25 12.46 -2.64
N GLN A 83 1.03 13.52 -2.82
CA GLN A 83 2.47 13.42 -3.01
C GLN A 83 3.11 12.98 -1.70
N HIS A 84 3.54 11.71 -1.67
CA HIS A 84 4.19 11.13 -0.51
C HIS A 84 5.15 10.03 -0.94
N PRO A 85 6.43 10.33 -1.03
CA PRO A 85 7.43 9.39 -1.53
C PRO A 85 7.75 8.30 -0.52
N ASP A 86 8.41 7.26 -1.04
CA ASP A 86 9.02 6.19 -0.23
C ASP A 86 8.03 5.44 0.67
N VAL A 87 6.77 5.31 0.26
CA VAL A 87 5.78 4.51 0.99
C VAL A 87 6.12 3.04 0.87
N LYS A 88 6.31 2.37 2.02
CA LYS A 88 6.67 0.94 2.07
C LYS A 88 5.55 0.03 2.60
N PHE A 89 4.47 0.58 3.10
CA PHE A 89 3.30 -0.19 3.54
C PHE A 89 2.06 0.69 3.67
N ILE A 90 0.88 0.14 3.34
CA ILE A 90 -0.42 0.80 3.54
C ILE A 90 -1.40 -0.17 4.17
N THR A 91 -2.16 0.29 5.14
CA THR A 91 -3.29 -0.41 5.77
C THR A 91 -4.43 0.56 6.08
N SER A 92 -5.57 0.04 6.51
CA SER A 92 -6.72 0.87 6.89
C SER A 92 -7.54 0.23 8.00
N ASN A 93 -8.27 1.05 8.72
CA ASN A 93 -9.44 0.65 9.50
C ASN A 93 -10.73 1.13 8.82
N SER A 94 -11.85 1.21 9.57
CA SER A 94 -13.14 1.66 9.04
C SER A 94 -13.15 3.12 8.57
N ASP A 95 -12.24 3.97 9.07
CA ASP A 95 -12.35 5.42 8.95
C ASP A 95 -11.14 6.11 8.32
N CYS A 96 -9.97 5.52 8.49
CA CYS A 96 -8.70 6.10 8.09
C CYS A 96 -7.81 5.10 7.39
N VAL A 97 -6.92 5.63 6.58
CA VAL A 97 -5.80 4.92 5.97
C VAL A 97 -4.53 5.28 6.72
N TYR A 98 -3.68 4.30 6.96
CA TYR A 98 -2.39 4.47 7.61
C TYR A 98 -1.30 3.94 6.70
N TYR A 99 -0.16 4.60 6.68
CA TYR A 99 0.97 4.15 5.88
C TYR A 99 2.30 4.50 6.53
N ILE A 100 3.30 3.68 6.20
CA ILE A 100 4.69 3.92 6.55
C ILE A 100 5.38 4.53 5.33
N SER A 101 6.10 5.62 5.54
CA SER A 101 7.05 6.15 4.59
C SER A 101 8.44 6.15 5.18
N GLU A 102 9.41 5.61 4.45
CA GLU A 102 10.78 5.52 4.89
C GLU A 102 11.74 5.54 3.71
N LYS A 103 12.52 6.60 3.61
CA LYS A 103 13.56 6.72 2.60
C LYS A 103 14.75 5.84 2.97
N THR A 104 15.15 4.96 2.05
CA THR A 104 16.33 4.11 2.20
C THR A 104 17.41 4.52 1.19
N GLU A 105 18.67 4.32 1.56
CA GLU A 105 19.83 4.67 0.73
C GLU A 105 19.88 3.83 -0.55
N SER A 106 19.56 2.55 -0.43
CA SER A 106 19.41 1.62 -1.56
C SER A 106 18.59 0.39 -1.16
N ALA A 107 18.06 -0.32 -2.16
CA ALA A 107 17.35 -1.58 -1.93
C ALA A 107 18.23 -2.69 -1.32
N ILE A 108 19.56 -2.59 -1.47
CA ILE A 108 20.53 -3.58 -1.00
C ILE A 108 20.95 -3.28 0.45
N ILE A 109 21.29 -2.03 0.73
CA ILE A 109 21.86 -1.63 2.04
C ILE A 109 20.78 -1.40 3.07
N ARG A 110 19.56 -1.05 2.65
CA ARG A 110 18.39 -0.75 3.50
C ARG A 110 18.67 0.22 4.67
N LYS A 111 19.68 1.09 4.49
CA LYS A 111 19.99 2.10 5.49
C LYS A 111 19.01 3.25 5.35
N THR A 112 18.26 3.53 6.41
CA THR A 112 17.33 4.66 6.45
C THR A 112 18.10 5.97 6.37
N VAL A 113 17.68 6.84 5.46
CA VAL A 113 18.20 8.20 5.30
C VAL A 113 17.20 9.17 5.89
N GLU A 114 17.68 10.23 6.54
CA GLU A 114 16.79 11.27 7.06
C GLU A 114 15.94 11.90 5.96
N SER A 115 14.64 11.94 6.21
CA SER A 115 13.64 12.53 5.33
C SER A 115 12.48 13.07 6.16
N PRO A 116 11.91 14.23 5.82
CA PRO A 116 10.72 14.76 6.48
C PRO A 116 9.52 13.82 6.35
N TYR A 117 9.53 12.94 5.35
CA TYR A 117 8.47 11.98 5.10
C TYR A 117 8.60 10.71 5.94
N ASN A 118 9.77 10.42 6.53
CA ASN A 118 9.94 9.21 7.35
C ASN A 118 9.00 9.20 8.54
N GLY A 119 8.27 8.10 8.70
CA GLY A 119 7.36 7.90 9.83
C GLY A 119 6.06 7.21 9.46
N ILE A 120 5.14 7.18 10.41
CA ILE A 120 3.79 6.68 10.23
C ILE A 120 2.84 7.86 10.03
N TRP A 121 1.98 7.72 9.05
CA TRP A 121 1.06 8.76 8.62
C TRP A 121 -0.38 8.24 8.66
N LYS A 122 -1.31 9.12 9.02
CA LYS A 122 -2.75 8.91 9.00
C LYS A 122 -3.37 9.79 7.92
N LEU A 123 -4.28 9.22 7.16
CA LEU A 123 -5.06 9.90 6.14
C LEU A 123 -6.53 9.62 6.33
N GLU A 124 -7.33 10.64 6.55
CA GLU A 124 -8.78 10.52 6.56
C GLU A 124 -9.33 10.36 5.15
N VAL A 125 -10.37 9.54 5.00
CA VAL A 125 -11.01 9.31 3.70
C VAL A 125 -11.51 10.63 3.11
N GLY A 126 -11.06 10.92 1.88
CA GLY A 126 -11.41 12.15 1.18
C GLY A 126 -10.54 13.38 1.50
N SER A 127 -9.64 13.27 2.48
CA SER A 127 -8.66 14.30 2.77
C SER A 127 -7.48 14.24 1.80
N ASN A 128 -6.83 15.38 1.58
CA ASN A 128 -5.55 15.49 0.89
C ASN A 128 -4.40 15.86 1.83
N LYS A 129 -4.67 15.92 3.12
CA LYS A 129 -3.72 16.34 4.13
C LYS A 129 -3.41 15.18 5.08
N PRO A 130 -2.38 14.39 4.82
CA PRO A 130 -1.96 13.37 5.76
C PRO A 130 -1.38 14.00 7.03
N ALA A 131 -1.67 13.42 8.17
CA ALA A 131 -1.11 13.81 9.46
C ALA A 131 -0.04 12.80 9.87
N LYS A 132 1.13 13.29 10.28
CA LYS A 132 2.19 12.44 10.84
C LYS A 132 1.83 12.09 12.28
N ILE A 133 1.70 10.81 12.59
CA ILE A 133 1.33 10.32 13.93
C ILE A 133 2.51 9.75 14.71
N ALA A 134 3.55 9.30 14.01
CA ALA A 134 4.80 8.87 14.63
C ALA A 134 5.99 9.25 13.74
N GLY A 135 7.14 9.52 14.36
CA GLY A 135 8.41 9.77 13.69
C GLY A 135 9.00 8.50 13.10
N LYS A 136 10.35 8.47 13.00
CA LYS A 136 11.06 7.26 12.59
C LYS A 136 10.70 6.11 13.51
N CYS A 137 10.22 5.02 12.96
CA CYS A 137 9.98 3.77 13.66
C CYS A 137 10.58 2.62 12.86
N ASP A 138 11.21 1.67 13.55
CA ASP A 138 11.68 0.43 12.94
C ASP A 138 10.49 -0.50 12.75
N CYS A 139 9.63 -0.17 11.79
CA CYS A 139 8.37 -0.81 11.53
C CYS A 139 8.31 -1.21 10.05
N ASP A 140 8.07 -2.49 9.79
CA ASP A 140 7.96 -3.02 8.42
C ASP A 140 6.52 -3.06 7.95
N GLU A 141 5.59 -3.38 8.85
CA GLU A 141 4.18 -3.50 8.54
C GLU A 141 3.29 -2.89 9.62
N LEU A 142 2.08 -2.54 9.25
CA LEU A 142 1.05 -2.00 10.14
C LEU A 142 -0.20 -2.88 10.11
N LEU A 143 -0.84 -3.02 11.26
CA LEU A 143 -2.20 -3.54 11.37
C LEU A 143 -3.08 -2.50 12.06
N ALA A 144 -4.04 -1.96 11.35
CA ALA A 144 -5.01 -1.02 11.89
C ALA A 144 -6.26 -1.75 12.37
N THR A 145 -6.66 -1.49 13.60
CA THR A 145 -7.96 -1.90 14.16
C THR A 145 -8.82 -0.66 14.39
N LYS A 146 -10.01 -0.83 14.99
CA LYS A 146 -10.88 0.31 15.30
C LYS A 146 -10.20 1.35 16.19
N ASN A 147 -9.46 0.91 17.20
CA ASN A 147 -8.93 1.79 18.25
C ASN A 147 -7.40 1.83 18.32
N PHE A 148 -6.71 0.91 17.63
CA PHE A 148 -5.27 0.75 17.76
C PHE A 148 -4.59 0.53 16.42
N LEU A 149 -3.38 1.05 16.33
CA LEU A 149 -2.45 0.76 15.25
C LEU A 149 -1.28 -0.02 15.82
N TYR A 150 -1.04 -1.20 15.28
CA TYR A 150 0.05 -2.07 15.67
C TYR A 150 1.17 -1.98 14.65
N CYS A 151 2.38 -1.80 15.13
CA CYS A 151 3.60 -1.84 14.35
C CYS A 151 4.26 -3.21 14.48
N TYR A 152 4.72 -3.76 13.37
CA TYR A 152 5.46 -5.01 13.32
C TYR A 152 6.83 -4.78 12.70
N THR A 153 7.85 -5.33 13.34
CA THR A 153 9.18 -5.43 12.74
C THR A 153 9.45 -6.87 12.38
N ILE A 154 9.83 -7.11 11.13
CA ILE A 154 10.15 -8.44 10.62
C ILE A 154 11.66 -8.63 10.71
N ASN A 155 12.13 -9.35 11.73
CA ASN A 155 13.53 -9.70 11.87
C ASN A 155 13.80 -11.02 11.13
N TYR A 156 14.45 -10.93 10.00
CA TYR A 156 14.97 -12.10 9.28
C TYR A 156 16.29 -12.53 9.93
N ILE A 157 16.25 -13.54 10.79
CA ILE A 157 17.46 -14.23 11.22
C ILE A 157 17.76 -15.28 10.14
N LEU A 158 18.73 -15.00 9.28
CA LEU A 158 19.28 -16.00 8.37
C LEU A 158 20.34 -16.80 9.13
N PRO A 159 20.08 -18.05 9.55
CA PRO A 159 21.15 -18.92 10.01
C PRO A 159 22.07 -19.20 8.81
N ARG A 160 23.38 -19.14 9.04
CA ARG A 160 24.34 -19.57 8.01
C ARG A 160 23.99 -21.00 7.58
N GLY A 161 23.46 -21.17 6.38
CA GLY A 161 23.27 -22.45 5.71
C GLY A 161 21.88 -23.07 5.69
N VAL A 162 20.82 -22.46 6.26
CA VAL A 162 19.46 -22.97 6.13
C VAL A 162 18.49 -21.80 5.99
N ALA A 163 17.70 -21.81 4.91
CA ALA A 163 16.62 -20.84 4.68
C ALA A 163 15.41 -21.15 5.57
N ASN A 164 15.55 -20.96 6.87
CA ASN A 164 14.42 -20.99 7.79
C ASN A 164 14.17 -19.55 8.26
N SER A 165 13.20 -18.91 7.63
CA SER A 165 12.68 -17.63 8.06
C SER A 165 11.85 -17.80 9.35
N TRP A 166 12.44 -17.53 10.49
CA TRP A 166 11.68 -17.34 11.72
C TRP A 166 11.18 -15.90 11.74
N VAL A 167 9.90 -15.72 11.50
CA VAL A 167 9.24 -14.43 11.71
C VAL A 167 9.04 -14.27 13.21
N LYS A 168 9.90 -13.51 13.87
CA LYS A 168 9.62 -12.98 15.20
C LYS A 168 8.94 -11.62 15.01
N GLY A 169 7.62 -11.62 14.96
CA GLY A 169 6.84 -10.39 15.11
C GLY A 169 6.97 -9.91 16.56
N TYR A 170 7.63 -8.79 16.78
CA TYR A 170 7.53 -8.08 18.05
C TYR A 170 6.46 -6.99 17.88
N LEU A 171 5.48 -7.00 18.78
CA LEU A 171 4.59 -5.86 18.98
C LEU A 171 5.46 -4.77 19.60
N ILE A 172 5.88 -3.76 18.83
CA ILE A 172 6.83 -2.77 19.34
C ILE A 172 6.10 -1.60 19.98
N ASP A 173 4.95 -1.18 19.42
CA ASP A 173 4.17 -0.09 20.02
C ASP A 173 2.69 -0.19 19.68
N GLN A 174 1.87 0.00 20.69
CA GLN A 174 0.43 0.17 20.57
C GLN A 174 0.15 1.67 20.55
N LEU A 175 -0.05 2.23 19.37
CA LEU A 175 -0.43 3.63 19.23
C LEU A 175 -1.95 3.77 19.38
N ALA A 176 -2.40 4.55 20.35
CA ALA A 176 -3.81 4.89 20.45
C ALA A 176 -4.22 5.73 19.24
N ILE A 177 -5.27 5.29 18.56
CA ILE A 177 -5.85 6.02 17.44
C ILE A 177 -6.94 6.93 18.01
N SER A 178 -6.63 8.19 18.22
CA SER A 178 -7.60 9.23 18.58
C SER A 178 -8.29 9.80 17.34
#